data_3b086a4a849050ec1402962022d6b019
#
_entry.id   3b086a4a849050ec1402962022d6b019
#
_cell.length_a   1.000
_cell.length_b   1.000
_cell.length_c   1.000
_cell.angle_alpha   90.00
_cell.angle_beta   90.00
_cell.angle_gamma   90.00
#
_symmetry.space_group_name_H-M   'P 1'
#
loop_
_entity.id
_entity.type
_entity.pdbx_description
1 polymer ?
#
loop_
_entity_poly.entity_id
_entity_poly.type
_entity_poly.pdbx_seq_one_letter_code
_entity_poly.pdbx_strand_id
1 'polypeptide(L)'
;MSITLARVAAVIESRKPEHGGDPATSYVAKLFAKGDDAILKKIGEEATELVMAAKDARVEGDPSKVLYECADLWFHSMVLLAKFDLTPQQVLDELARREGVSGIAEKAARKE
;
A
#
# COMPACT_ATOMS: atom_id res chain seq x y z
N MET A 1 13.78 -6.69 -6.72
CA MET A 1 12.82 -6.22 -5.69
C MET A 1 13.36 -6.51 -4.29
N SER A 2 12.97 -5.73 -3.33
CA SER A 2 13.31 -5.97 -1.93
C SER A 2 12.79 -7.32 -1.45
N ILE A 3 13.61 -8.07 -0.69
CA ILE A 3 13.19 -9.33 -0.08
C ILE A 3 12.00 -9.11 0.86
N THR A 4 12.00 -8.00 1.61
CA THR A 4 10.91 -7.68 2.53
C THR A 4 9.59 -7.48 1.80
N LEU A 5 9.58 -6.71 0.71
CA LEU A 5 8.37 -6.52 -0.09
C LEU A 5 7.87 -7.85 -0.66
N ALA A 6 8.79 -8.69 -1.15
CA ALA A 6 8.43 -10.00 -1.68
C ALA A 6 7.80 -10.90 -0.62
N ARG A 7 8.36 -10.90 0.59
CA ARG A 7 7.83 -11.71 1.70
C ARG A 7 6.46 -11.23 2.15
N VAL A 8 6.28 -9.92 2.30
CA VAL A 8 4.99 -9.36 2.68
C VAL A 8 3.95 -9.65 1.61
N ALA A 9 4.31 -9.47 0.34
CA ALA A 9 3.41 -9.79 -0.78
C ALA A 9 2.99 -11.27 -0.76
N ALA A 10 3.93 -12.18 -0.49
CA ALA A 10 3.65 -13.61 -0.42
C ALA A 10 2.70 -13.96 0.73
N VAL A 11 2.88 -13.32 1.90
CA VAL A 11 1.98 -13.52 3.04
C VAL A 11 0.58 -13.02 2.70
N ILE A 12 0.46 -11.83 2.11
CA ILE A 12 -0.83 -11.27 1.72
C ILE A 12 -1.53 -12.21 0.73
N GLU A 13 -0.82 -12.68 -0.28
CA GLU A 13 -1.37 -13.61 -1.26
C GLU A 13 -1.89 -14.89 -0.60
N SER A 14 -1.16 -15.42 0.38
CA SER A 14 -1.54 -16.64 1.10
C SER A 14 -2.80 -16.47 1.93
N ARG A 15 -3.24 -15.25 2.20
CA ARG A 15 -4.45 -14.98 2.99
C ARG A 15 -5.71 -14.84 2.14
N LYS A 16 -5.61 -14.95 0.84
CA LYS A 16 -6.79 -14.96 -0.03
C LYS A 16 -7.67 -16.18 0.26
N PRO A 17 -9.01 -16.07 0.08
CA PRO A 17 -9.91 -17.20 0.31
C PRO A 17 -9.51 -18.45 -0.46
N GLU A 18 -9.12 -18.31 -1.73
CA GLU A 18 -8.72 -19.44 -2.59
C GLU A 18 -7.43 -20.13 -2.13
N HIS A 19 -6.68 -19.50 -1.23
CA HIS A 19 -5.46 -20.07 -0.65
C HIS A 19 -5.64 -20.47 0.82
N GLY A 20 -6.88 -20.51 1.30
CA GLY A 20 -7.18 -20.95 2.64
C GLY A 20 -7.09 -19.87 3.72
N GLY A 21 -7.10 -18.61 3.34
CA GLY A 21 -7.11 -17.50 4.31
C GLY A 21 -8.33 -17.57 5.21
N ASP A 22 -8.10 -17.49 6.54
CA ASP A 22 -9.14 -17.62 7.54
C ASP A 22 -9.42 -16.25 8.21
N PRO A 23 -10.60 -15.65 7.94
CA PRO A 23 -10.96 -14.36 8.54
C PRO A 23 -11.00 -14.37 10.06
N ALA A 24 -11.16 -15.53 10.69
CA ALA A 24 -11.18 -15.63 12.15
C ALA A 24 -9.81 -15.42 12.78
N THR A 25 -8.73 -15.68 12.04
CA THR A 25 -7.36 -15.64 12.56
C THR A 25 -6.43 -14.67 11.82
N SER A 26 -6.85 -14.15 10.67
CA SER A 26 -6.03 -13.28 9.85
C SER A 26 -6.74 -11.97 9.54
N TYR A 27 -6.08 -10.85 9.87
CA TYR A 27 -6.57 -9.51 9.54
C TYR A 27 -6.71 -9.33 8.02
N VAL A 28 -5.70 -9.77 7.26
CA VAL A 28 -5.72 -9.64 5.79
C VAL A 28 -6.84 -10.48 5.19
N ALA A 29 -7.02 -11.72 5.66
CA ALA A 29 -8.14 -12.57 5.23
C ALA A 29 -9.48 -11.91 5.53
N LYS A 30 -9.60 -11.24 6.68
CA LYS A 30 -10.80 -10.50 7.04
C LYS A 30 -11.07 -9.35 6.06
N LEU A 31 -10.04 -8.60 5.67
CA LEU A 31 -10.18 -7.54 4.69
C LEU A 31 -10.64 -8.09 3.34
N PHE A 32 -10.04 -9.19 2.88
CA PHE A 32 -10.48 -9.82 1.63
C PHE A 32 -11.95 -10.27 1.71
N ALA A 33 -12.35 -10.84 2.85
CA ALA A 33 -13.73 -11.29 3.06
C ALA A 33 -14.72 -10.12 3.04
N LYS A 34 -14.33 -8.97 3.57
CA LYS A 34 -15.19 -7.77 3.58
C LYS A 34 -15.29 -7.10 2.20
N GLY A 35 -14.28 -7.29 1.34
CA GLY A 35 -14.31 -6.80 -0.03
C GLY A 35 -13.66 -5.45 -0.22
N ASP A 36 -13.80 -4.92 -1.45
CA ASP A 36 -13.08 -3.73 -1.91
C ASP A 36 -13.29 -2.51 -1.02
N ASP A 37 -14.53 -2.21 -0.66
CA ASP A 37 -14.83 -0.99 0.10
C ASP A 37 -14.10 -0.94 1.44
N ALA A 38 -13.96 -2.08 2.11
CA ALA A 38 -13.23 -2.14 3.38
C ALA A 38 -11.73 -1.85 3.18
N ILE A 39 -11.15 -2.37 2.11
CA ILE A 39 -9.74 -2.13 1.77
C ILE A 39 -9.54 -0.65 1.40
N LEU A 40 -10.42 -0.11 0.56
CA LEU A 40 -10.35 1.28 0.12
C LEU A 40 -10.51 2.25 1.29
N LYS A 41 -11.42 1.93 2.21
CA LYS A 41 -11.61 2.74 3.43
C LYS A 41 -10.33 2.78 4.26
N LYS A 42 -9.65 1.64 4.42
CA LYS A 42 -8.39 1.59 5.17
C LYS A 42 -7.33 2.47 4.51
N ILE A 43 -7.20 2.43 3.19
CA ILE A 43 -6.23 3.26 2.47
C ILE A 43 -6.51 4.74 2.72
N GLY A 44 -7.77 5.16 2.64
CA GLY A 44 -8.16 6.54 2.91
C GLY A 44 -7.83 6.97 4.34
N GLU A 45 -8.12 6.10 5.31
CA GLU A 45 -7.81 6.35 6.73
C GLU A 45 -6.29 6.48 6.93
N GLU A 46 -5.49 5.56 6.38
CA GLU A 46 -4.04 5.57 6.55
C GLU A 46 -3.40 6.78 5.87
N ALA A 47 -3.91 7.20 4.71
CA ALA A 47 -3.42 8.40 4.05
C ALA A 47 -3.67 9.64 4.92
N THR A 48 -4.85 9.75 5.52
CA THR A 48 -5.19 10.84 6.43
C THR A 48 -4.31 10.82 7.67
N GLU A 49 -4.10 9.64 8.26
CA GLU A 49 -3.24 9.47 9.44
C GLU A 49 -1.79 9.87 9.13
N LEU A 50 -1.30 9.55 7.93
CA LEU A 50 0.03 9.96 7.51
C LEU A 50 0.15 11.48 7.43
N VAL A 51 -0.87 12.15 6.87
CA VAL A 51 -0.90 13.61 6.81
C VAL A 51 -0.87 14.21 8.22
N MET A 52 -1.69 13.69 9.12
CA MET A 52 -1.75 14.14 10.51
C MET A 52 -0.42 13.91 11.23
N ALA A 53 0.17 12.73 11.05
CA ALA A 53 1.47 12.42 11.65
C ALA A 53 2.57 13.37 11.19
N ALA A 54 2.56 13.75 9.91
CA ALA A 54 3.53 14.70 9.36
C ALA A 54 3.37 16.10 9.99
N LYS A 55 2.13 16.54 10.16
CA LYS A 55 1.85 17.82 10.82
C LYS A 55 2.33 17.83 12.27
N ASP A 56 2.04 16.76 13.01
CA ASP A 56 2.47 16.61 14.40
C ASP A 56 3.99 16.57 14.51
N ALA A 57 4.66 15.87 13.59
CA ALA A 57 6.11 15.76 13.60
C ALA A 57 6.81 17.12 13.44
N ARG A 58 6.21 18.02 12.67
CA ARG A 58 6.75 19.38 12.50
C ARG A 58 6.75 20.17 13.82
N VAL A 59 5.78 19.90 14.68
CA VAL A 59 5.66 20.56 15.99
C VAL A 59 6.50 19.85 17.04
N GLU A 60 6.41 18.52 17.09
CA GLU A 60 7.08 17.72 18.13
C GLU A 60 8.54 17.40 17.82
N GLY A 61 8.95 17.48 16.56
CA GLY A 61 10.33 17.21 16.15
C GLY A 61 10.69 15.73 16.05
N ASP A 62 9.70 14.82 16.14
CA ASP A 62 9.91 13.38 16.07
C ASP A 62 9.15 12.78 14.87
N PRO A 63 9.87 12.29 13.84
CA PRO A 63 9.23 11.76 12.64
C PRO A 63 8.84 10.28 12.73
N SER A 64 8.94 9.63 13.88
CA SER A 64 8.71 8.19 13.98
C SER A 64 7.29 7.78 13.58
N LYS A 65 6.28 8.58 13.89
CA LYS A 65 4.90 8.32 13.48
C LYS A 65 4.71 8.45 11.97
N VAL A 66 5.44 9.36 11.33
CA VAL A 66 5.40 9.50 9.86
C VAL A 66 5.83 8.19 9.22
N LEU A 67 6.91 7.61 9.70
CA LEU A 67 7.40 6.32 9.20
C LEU A 67 6.38 5.20 9.46
N TYR A 68 5.82 5.16 10.65
CA TYR A 68 4.83 4.14 11.04
C TYR A 68 3.57 4.21 10.14
N GLU A 69 3.01 5.40 9.98
CA GLU A 69 1.80 5.57 9.17
C GLU A 69 2.07 5.37 7.68
N CYS A 70 3.26 5.72 7.20
CA CYS A 70 3.65 5.43 5.83
C CYS A 70 3.72 3.92 5.59
N ALA A 71 4.26 3.16 6.54
CA ALA A 71 4.30 1.70 6.44
C ALA A 71 2.89 1.10 6.40
N ASP A 72 1.96 1.62 7.21
CA ASP A 72 0.56 1.20 7.20
C ASP A 72 -0.09 1.46 5.84
N LEU A 73 0.15 2.64 5.27
CA LEU A 73 -0.37 2.99 3.95
C LEU A 73 0.18 2.06 2.87
N TRP A 74 1.47 1.79 2.90
CA TRP A 74 2.09 0.85 1.96
C TRP A 74 1.48 -0.54 2.10
N PHE A 75 1.31 -1.01 3.35
CA PHE A 75 0.76 -2.33 3.62
C PHE A 75 -0.66 -2.48 3.02
N HIS A 76 -1.55 -1.55 3.32
CA HIS A 76 -2.92 -1.60 2.81
C HIS A 76 -2.98 -1.41 1.29
N SER A 77 -2.07 -0.63 0.73
CA SER A 77 -1.92 -0.53 -0.73
C SER A 77 -1.52 -1.87 -1.34
N MET A 78 -0.65 -2.63 -0.66
CA MET A 78 -0.28 -3.97 -1.12
C MET A 78 -1.44 -4.95 -1.05
N VAL A 79 -2.30 -4.84 -0.04
CA VAL A 79 -3.54 -5.66 0.03
C VAL A 79 -4.44 -5.34 -1.16
N LEU A 80 -4.60 -4.07 -1.49
CA LEU A 80 -5.38 -3.65 -2.66
C LEU A 80 -4.79 -4.20 -3.95
N LEU A 81 -3.47 -4.12 -4.13
CA LEU A 81 -2.81 -4.68 -5.30
C LEU A 81 -3.13 -6.16 -5.44
N ALA A 82 -3.00 -6.92 -4.35
CA ALA A 82 -3.31 -8.36 -4.35
C ALA A 82 -4.75 -8.62 -4.75
N LYS A 83 -5.69 -7.78 -4.32
CA LYS A 83 -7.11 -7.91 -4.68
C LYS A 83 -7.33 -7.82 -6.20
N PHE A 84 -6.48 -7.08 -6.89
CA PHE A 84 -6.52 -6.94 -8.35
C PHE A 84 -5.48 -7.82 -9.06
N ASP A 85 -4.91 -8.81 -8.34
CA ASP A 85 -3.88 -9.71 -8.85
C ASP A 85 -2.64 -8.97 -9.37
N LEU A 86 -2.33 -7.84 -8.73
CA LEU A 86 -1.13 -7.06 -9.00
C LEU A 86 -0.11 -7.28 -7.88
N THR A 87 1.15 -6.97 -8.17
CA THR A 87 2.27 -7.18 -7.24
C THR A 87 3.04 -5.89 -6.96
N PRO A 88 3.74 -5.81 -5.82
CA PRO A 88 4.66 -4.69 -5.59
C PRO A 88 5.75 -4.57 -6.66
N GLN A 89 6.18 -5.68 -7.25
CA GLN A 89 7.18 -5.63 -8.32
C GLN A 89 6.67 -4.80 -9.51
N GLN A 90 5.39 -4.93 -9.85
CA GLN A 90 4.81 -4.14 -10.94
C GLN A 90 4.82 -2.65 -10.61
N VAL A 91 4.62 -2.28 -9.34
CA VAL A 91 4.73 -0.88 -8.91
C VAL A 91 6.17 -0.40 -9.04
N LEU A 92 7.14 -1.22 -8.62
CA LEU A 92 8.56 -0.88 -8.76
C LEU A 92 8.94 -0.71 -10.23
N ASP A 93 8.43 -1.58 -11.10
CA ASP A 93 8.66 -1.48 -12.54
C ASP A 93 8.10 -0.17 -13.11
N GLU A 94 6.92 0.24 -12.67
CA GLU A 94 6.32 1.50 -13.08
C GLU A 94 7.13 2.70 -12.58
N LEU A 95 7.63 2.64 -11.35
CA LEU A 95 8.51 3.68 -10.82
C LEU A 95 9.81 3.76 -11.60
N ALA A 96 10.38 2.61 -11.96
CA ALA A 96 11.60 2.55 -12.79
C ALA A 96 11.35 3.15 -14.17
N ARG A 97 10.18 2.88 -14.76
CA ARG A 97 9.78 3.48 -16.04
C ARG A 97 9.75 5.01 -15.97
N ARG A 98 9.29 5.56 -14.84
CA ARG A 98 9.22 7.01 -14.64
C ARG A 98 10.58 7.64 -14.34
N GLU A 99 11.55 6.85 -13.96
CA GLU A 99 12.90 7.32 -13.66
C GLU A 99 13.51 7.95 -14.91
N GLY A 100 14.05 9.16 -14.76
CA GLY A 100 14.61 9.89 -15.89
C GLY A 100 13.59 10.64 -16.76
N VAL A 101 12.29 10.47 -16.52
CA VAL A 101 11.23 11.22 -17.22
C VAL A 101 10.78 12.36 -16.31
N SER A 102 10.75 13.61 -16.84
CA SER A 102 10.30 14.75 -16.04
C SER A 102 8.82 14.64 -15.72
N GLY A 103 8.42 15.14 -14.53
CA GLY A 103 7.01 15.15 -14.13
C GLY A 103 6.11 15.88 -15.15
N ILE A 104 6.61 16.92 -15.78
CA ILE A 104 5.88 17.66 -16.80
C ILE A 104 5.64 16.81 -18.04
N ALA A 105 6.69 16.13 -18.53
CA ALA A 105 6.61 15.25 -19.68
C ALA A 105 5.69 14.06 -19.41
N GLU A 106 5.76 13.46 -18.22
CA GLU A 106 4.91 12.34 -17.84
C GLU A 106 3.44 12.75 -17.79
N LYS A 107 3.14 13.90 -17.21
CA LYS A 107 1.78 14.41 -17.13
C LYS A 107 1.21 14.69 -18.51
N ALA A 108 2.00 15.26 -19.41
CA ALA A 108 1.59 15.51 -20.78
C ALA A 108 1.29 14.20 -21.52
N ALA A 109 2.11 13.16 -21.31
CA ALA A 109 1.91 11.87 -21.94
C ALA A 109 0.60 11.20 -21.49
N ARG A 110 0.18 11.42 -20.22
CA ARG A 110 -1.09 10.90 -19.69
C ARG A 110 -2.29 11.73 -20.11
N LYS A 111 -2.07 12.91 -20.68
CA LYS A 111 -3.12 13.84 -21.13
C LYS A 111 -4.06 14.26 -19.99
N GLU A 112 -3.51 14.46 -18.83
CA GLU A 112 -4.23 14.96 -17.66
C GLU A 112 -4.25 16.48 -17.59
#